data_dc73edc687b638419054bb0fabbc04bf
#
_entry.id   dc73edc687b638419054bb0fabbc04bf
#
_cell.length_a   1.000
_cell.length_b   1.000
_cell.length_c   1.000
_cell.angle_alpha   90.00
_cell.angle_beta   90.00
_cell.angle_gamma   90.00
#
_symmetry.space_group_name_H-M   'P 1'
#
loop_
_entity.id
_entity.type
_entity.pdbx_description
1 polymer ?
#
loop_
_entity_poly.entity_id
_entity_poly.type
_entity_poly.pdbx_seq_one_letter_code
_entity_poly.pdbx_strand_id
1 'polypeptide(L)'
;MKKSVSLLLTVLMAMSIITVAATSVSAAETAKVNDKDCYVGQRVVYTYFLQAPGKAEDFQGQLEYTDGLSLEKVEISDASGVMNDGEKGVMVNTAISNNVYYSGVNINEGYDYTTKSAFITAEFLVEKSGDHTVANKLEILSGSNGTQYVEDYKAIEGVQSSEETTVQPVDAESVKLNVTAKTVYTGSKFTLKATVTPELASATNDVDWSSSKEAVATVDNGVVTAKKAGSAVITAKVGAVTATCKVTVRQHVTSVKLNATRKVLFNGKATTLKATVYPSNASNKAVTWKTSNSKVATVNAKGYVVAKKPGYAYITVKTKDSNKTARCKVTVKAQKATKVTVNVKKSISLQKKGKSVNIKATVSPSNTYNKAITVSNSKKKVVKVSASKIRSSKTVKVTALKKGSSNIKFTAADGSRKSTTVKVTVKK
;
A
#
# COMPACT_ATOMS: atom_id res chain seq x y z
N MET A 1 -53.78 0.77 39.35
CA MET A 1 -52.92 1.90 39.81
C MET A 1 -51.59 1.34 40.28
N LYS A 2 -50.55 1.45 39.47
CA LYS A 2 -49.13 1.59 39.85
C LYS A 2 -48.38 1.81 38.54
N LYS A 3 -47.94 3.05 38.36
CA LYS A 3 -47.11 3.51 37.26
C LYS A 3 -45.68 3.01 37.54
N SER A 4 -45.10 2.21 36.66
CA SER A 4 -43.66 1.94 36.61
C SER A 4 -43.00 2.93 35.66
N VAL A 5 -42.21 3.82 36.22
CA VAL A 5 -41.36 4.75 35.53
C VAL A 5 -40.12 3.97 35.07
N SER A 6 -39.99 3.77 33.76
CA SER A 6 -38.77 3.24 33.16
C SER A 6 -37.75 4.36 33.04
N LEU A 7 -36.69 4.28 33.86
CA LEU A 7 -35.55 5.20 33.83
C LEU A 7 -34.62 4.76 32.65
N LEU A 8 -34.75 5.49 31.56
CA LEU A 8 -33.83 5.32 30.40
C LEU A 8 -32.51 6.01 30.75
N LEU A 9 -31.54 5.21 31.20
CA LEU A 9 -30.17 5.66 31.46
C LEU A 9 -29.45 5.85 30.11
N THR A 10 -29.51 7.06 29.58
CA THR A 10 -28.69 7.48 28.45
C THR A 10 -27.25 7.67 28.95
N VAL A 11 -26.40 6.67 28.74
CA VAL A 11 -24.97 6.84 28.94
C VAL A 11 -24.45 7.70 27.78
N LEU A 12 -24.33 9.00 28.07
CA LEU A 12 -23.56 9.90 27.19
C LEU A 12 -22.09 9.55 27.37
N MET A 13 -21.56 8.71 26.47
CA MET A 13 -20.12 8.60 26.28
C MET A 13 -19.65 9.96 25.73
N ALA A 14 -19.20 10.82 26.63
CA ALA A 14 -18.36 11.94 26.26
C ALA A 14 -17.07 11.34 25.70
N MET A 15 -16.99 11.22 24.38
CA MET A 15 -15.70 11.15 23.67
C MET A 15 -15.00 12.48 23.97
N SER A 16 -14.16 12.49 25.00
CA SER A 16 -13.10 13.47 25.11
C SER A 16 -12.21 13.29 23.88
N ILE A 17 -12.46 14.12 22.88
CA ILE A 17 -11.49 14.41 21.85
C ILE A 17 -10.32 15.01 22.62
N ILE A 18 -9.35 14.20 23.00
CA ILE A 18 -8.01 14.67 23.33
C ILE A 18 -7.50 15.23 22.00
N THR A 19 -7.76 16.51 21.78
CA THR A 19 -6.93 17.31 20.90
C THR A 19 -5.56 17.28 21.57
N VAL A 20 -4.74 16.30 21.19
CA VAL A 20 -3.30 16.44 21.30
C VAL A 20 -3.03 17.68 20.45
N ALA A 21 -2.93 18.83 21.12
CA ALA A 21 -2.35 19.99 20.51
C ALA A 21 -1.05 19.46 19.89
N ALA A 22 -0.94 19.55 18.58
CA ALA A 22 0.34 19.39 17.92
C ALA A 22 1.19 20.46 18.61
N THR A 23 2.04 20.04 19.55
CA THR A 23 3.12 20.89 20.03
C THR A 23 3.84 21.26 18.76
N SER A 24 3.70 22.52 18.37
CA SER A 24 4.53 23.11 17.34
C SER A 24 5.94 22.79 17.79
N VAL A 25 6.62 21.96 16.97
CA VAL A 25 8.04 21.70 17.14
C VAL A 25 8.67 23.09 17.11
N SER A 26 9.18 23.54 18.23
CA SER A 26 9.87 24.82 18.34
C SER A 26 11.10 24.67 17.43
N ALA A 27 11.24 25.54 16.45
CA ALA A 27 12.45 25.55 15.66
C ALA A 27 13.63 25.77 16.62
N ALA A 28 14.71 25.00 16.46
CA ALA A 28 15.91 25.16 17.28
C ALA A 28 16.37 26.64 17.22
N GLU A 29 16.61 27.23 18.38
CA GLU A 29 17.04 28.64 18.45
C GLU A 29 18.43 28.79 17.84
N THR A 30 18.57 29.73 16.91
CA THR A 30 19.83 29.99 16.23
C THR A 30 20.74 30.89 17.05
N ALA A 31 22.04 30.67 16.93
CA ALA A 31 23.10 31.47 17.51
C ALA A 31 24.30 31.57 16.54
N LYS A 32 25.27 32.41 16.86
CA LYS A 32 26.55 32.44 16.18
C LYS A 32 27.69 32.51 17.20
N VAL A 33 28.77 31.80 16.94
CA VAL A 33 30.01 31.94 17.71
C VAL A 33 31.14 32.25 16.75
N ASN A 34 31.76 33.41 16.90
CA ASN A 34 32.80 33.89 15.99
C ASN A 34 32.38 33.76 14.52
N ASP A 35 31.19 34.30 14.16
CA ASP A 35 30.59 34.25 12.82
C ASP A 35 30.20 32.84 12.29
N LYS A 36 30.34 31.78 13.07
CA LYS A 36 29.88 30.43 12.74
C LYS A 36 28.45 30.23 13.20
N ASP A 37 27.57 29.95 12.26
CA ASP A 37 26.18 29.61 12.55
C ASP A 37 26.08 28.31 13.39
N CYS A 38 25.30 28.36 14.45
CA CYS A 38 25.03 27.22 15.34
C CYS A 38 23.63 27.33 15.96
N TYR A 39 23.33 26.43 16.89
CA TYR A 39 22.06 26.40 17.61
C TYR A 39 22.29 26.35 19.12
N VAL A 40 21.34 26.86 19.88
CA VAL A 40 21.29 26.67 21.34
C VAL A 40 21.31 25.21 21.68
N GLY A 41 22.16 24.78 22.57
CA GLY A 41 22.39 23.36 22.92
C GLY A 41 23.50 22.67 22.12
N GLN A 42 24.07 23.32 21.11
CA GLN A 42 25.26 22.83 20.40
C GLN A 42 26.54 23.10 21.14
N ARG A 43 27.54 22.25 20.87
CA ARG A 43 28.92 22.46 21.31
C ARG A 43 29.72 23.15 20.21
N VAL A 44 30.55 24.07 20.62
CA VAL A 44 31.51 24.79 19.75
C VAL A 44 32.89 24.63 20.33
N VAL A 45 33.86 24.36 19.46
CA VAL A 45 35.27 24.25 19.82
C VAL A 45 35.99 25.44 19.23
N TYR A 46 36.56 26.23 20.09
CA TYR A 46 37.47 27.33 19.73
C TYR A 46 38.90 26.88 19.89
N THR A 47 39.75 27.13 18.90
CA THR A 47 41.18 26.81 18.93
C THR A 47 42.00 28.05 18.51
N TYR A 48 42.91 28.43 19.36
CA TYR A 48 43.93 29.44 19.04
C TYR A 48 45.24 28.73 18.74
N PHE A 49 45.74 28.91 17.55
CA PHE A 49 47.01 28.37 17.09
C PHE A 49 48.14 29.39 17.27
N LEU A 50 49.28 28.89 17.68
CA LEU A 50 50.49 29.70 17.89
C LEU A 50 51.68 29.07 17.17
N GLN A 51 52.53 29.93 16.60
CA GLN A 51 53.87 29.60 16.15
C GLN A 51 54.82 30.69 16.57
N ALA A 52 55.93 30.33 17.21
CA ALA A 52 56.96 31.24 17.67
C ALA A 52 58.33 30.88 17.06
N PRO A 53 59.27 31.84 16.95
CA PRO A 53 60.61 31.60 16.39
C PRO A 53 61.47 30.62 17.19
N GLY A 54 61.11 30.37 18.43
CA GLY A 54 61.82 29.45 19.34
C GLY A 54 60.92 28.87 20.41
N LYS A 55 61.47 28.04 21.27
CA LYS A 55 60.77 27.53 22.44
C LYS A 55 60.49 28.62 23.45
N ALA A 56 59.32 28.61 24.03
CA ALA A 56 58.91 29.53 25.10
C ALA A 56 59.22 28.93 26.44
N GLU A 57 59.72 29.73 27.38
CA GLU A 57 59.97 29.35 28.77
C GLU A 57 58.82 29.78 29.68
N ASP A 58 58.13 30.82 29.34
CA ASP A 58 56.93 31.24 30.04
C ASP A 58 55.86 31.78 29.08
N PHE A 59 54.65 31.75 29.54
CA PHE A 59 53.53 32.41 28.89
C PHE A 59 52.46 32.82 29.92
N GLN A 60 51.71 33.88 29.57
CA GLN A 60 50.56 34.31 30.36
C GLN A 60 49.53 34.93 29.44
N GLY A 61 48.24 34.71 29.75
CA GLY A 61 47.16 35.30 28.98
C GLY A 61 45.78 34.97 29.54
N GLN A 62 44.79 35.31 28.75
CA GLN A 62 43.41 35.07 29.09
C GLN A 62 42.58 34.72 27.86
N LEU A 63 41.60 33.83 28.05
CA LEU A 63 40.53 33.55 27.10
C LEU A 63 39.27 34.25 27.57
N GLU A 64 38.77 35.20 26.78
CA GLU A 64 37.51 35.90 27.05
C GLU A 64 36.40 35.33 26.22
N TYR A 65 35.18 35.23 26.78
CA TYR A 65 34.00 34.80 26.04
C TYR A 65 32.74 35.51 26.53
N THR A 66 31.76 35.64 25.66
CA THR A 66 30.54 36.39 25.97
C THR A 66 29.55 35.54 26.81
N ASP A 67 28.68 36.22 27.53
CA ASP A 67 27.53 35.59 28.22
C ASP A 67 26.64 34.81 27.22
N GLY A 68 26.16 33.65 27.63
CA GLY A 68 25.45 32.74 26.75
C GLY A 68 26.27 31.57 26.20
N LEU A 69 27.59 31.55 26.52
CA LEU A 69 28.43 30.38 26.35
C LEU A 69 28.80 29.81 27.73
N SER A 70 28.70 28.52 27.89
CA SER A 70 29.15 27.79 29.09
C SER A 70 30.42 27.00 28.75
N LEU A 71 31.51 27.29 29.43
CA LEU A 71 32.76 26.56 29.23
C LEU A 71 32.67 25.16 29.79
N GLU A 72 32.85 24.15 28.94
CA GLU A 72 32.85 22.74 29.36
C GLU A 72 34.27 22.18 29.52
N LYS A 73 35.20 22.62 28.69
CA LYS A 73 36.58 22.12 28.71
C LYS A 73 37.55 23.20 28.21
N VAL A 74 38.76 23.25 28.75
CA VAL A 74 39.85 24.01 28.22
C VAL A 74 41.17 23.24 28.33
N GLU A 75 41.93 23.25 27.28
CA GLU A 75 43.25 22.63 27.18
C GLU A 75 44.28 23.62 26.69
N ILE A 76 45.44 23.66 27.36
CA ILE A 76 46.63 24.35 26.89
C ILE A 76 47.60 23.32 26.36
N SER A 77 48.13 23.51 25.16
CA SER A 77 48.96 22.54 24.46
C SER A 77 50.18 23.16 23.83
N ASP A 78 51.16 22.36 23.53
CA ASP A 78 52.27 22.70 22.63
C ASP A 78 52.47 21.60 21.57
N ALA A 79 53.54 21.61 20.80
CA ALA A 79 53.83 20.58 19.80
C ALA A 79 53.96 19.15 20.39
N SER A 80 54.16 19.01 21.70
CA SER A 80 54.24 17.70 22.38
C SER A 80 52.91 17.17 22.93
N GLY A 81 51.85 17.98 22.91
CA GLY A 81 50.49 17.62 23.37
C GLY A 81 49.95 18.52 24.46
N VAL A 82 48.93 18.03 25.19
CA VAL A 82 48.25 18.76 26.27
C VAL A 82 49.19 18.93 27.47
N MET A 83 49.19 20.15 28.04
CA MET A 83 50.10 20.53 29.12
C MET A 83 49.45 20.85 30.46
N ASN A 84 48.15 21.16 30.49
CA ASN A 84 47.44 21.49 31.74
C ASN A 84 46.86 20.26 32.47
N ASP A 85 47.52 19.13 32.30
CA ASP A 85 47.26 17.87 33.02
C ASP A 85 48.01 17.79 34.37
N GLY A 86 48.73 18.84 34.76
CA GLY A 86 49.45 18.98 36.01
C GLY A 86 50.94 18.63 35.98
N GLU A 87 51.49 18.20 34.83
CA GLU A 87 52.86 17.74 34.73
C GLU A 87 53.87 18.83 34.24
N LYS A 88 53.41 19.87 33.52
CA LYS A 88 54.30 20.81 32.84
C LYS A 88 54.28 22.24 33.38
N GLY A 89 53.86 22.44 34.64
CA GLY A 89 53.88 23.77 35.29
C GLY A 89 52.85 24.76 34.72
N VAL A 90 51.84 24.28 34.03
CA VAL A 90 50.76 25.10 33.48
C VAL A 90 49.62 25.22 34.47
N MET A 91 49.20 26.43 34.77
CA MET A 91 48.03 26.75 35.59
C MET A 91 46.91 27.36 34.73
N VAL A 92 45.70 26.85 34.93
CA VAL A 92 44.46 27.36 34.28
C VAL A 92 43.47 27.67 35.37
N ASN A 93 42.96 28.91 35.38
CA ASN A 93 41.93 29.36 36.31
C ASN A 93 40.64 29.63 35.55
N THR A 94 39.65 28.76 35.71
CA THR A 94 38.31 28.84 35.14
C THR A 94 37.27 29.39 36.10
N ALA A 95 37.63 29.79 37.31
CA ALA A 95 36.69 30.21 38.35
C ALA A 95 36.12 31.62 38.14
N ILE A 96 36.56 32.35 37.14
CA ILE A 96 36.13 33.71 36.84
C ILE A 96 35.10 33.66 35.68
N SER A 97 33.93 34.21 35.90
CA SER A 97 32.86 34.23 34.88
C SER A 97 33.36 34.90 33.58
N ASN A 98 33.11 34.20 32.46
CA ASN A 98 33.43 34.65 31.10
C ASN A 98 34.94 34.88 30.82
N ASN A 99 35.80 34.41 31.71
CA ASN A 99 37.25 34.49 31.52
C ASN A 99 37.96 33.23 32.02
N VAL A 100 38.95 32.81 31.27
CA VAL A 100 39.91 31.78 31.67
C VAL A 100 41.29 32.42 31.70
N TYR A 101 41.88 32.51 32.89
CA TYR A 101 43.27 32.98 33.00
C TYR A 101 44.19 31.77 32.98
N TYR A 102 45.28 31.84 32.25
CA TYR A 102 46.27 30.81 32.14
C TYR A 102 47.68 31.34 32.20
N SER A 103 48.57 30.53 32.76
CA SER A 103 50.02 30.83 32.77
C SER A 103 50.80 29.53 32.80
N GLY A 104 52.03 29.57 32.32
CA GLY A 104 52.95 28.44 32.39
C GLY A 104 54.40 28.90 32.46
N VAL A 105 55.20 28.19 33.24
CA VAL A 105 56.63 28.44 33.37
C VAL A 105 57.38 27.10 33.31
N ASN A 106 58.24 26.94 32.31
CA ASN A 106 59.10 25.78 32.13
C ASN A 106 60.49 26.18 31.63
N ILE A 107 61.35 26.60 32.55
CA ILE A 107 62.71 27.12 32.26
C ILE A 107 63.73 26.02 31.88
N ASN A 108 63.37 24.73 32.07
CA ASN A 108 64.31 23.64 31.81
C ASN A 108 64.20 23.10 30.39
N GLU A 109 62.94 22.83 29.94
CA GLU A 109 62.69 22.18 28.67
C GLU A 109 62.05 23.15 27.65
N GLY A 110 61.38 24.17 28.15
CA GLY A 110 60.56 25.11 27.35
C GLY A 110 59.33 24.44 26.75
N TYR A 111 58.44 25.30 26.27
CA TYR A 111 57.22 24.89 25.52
C TYR A 111 57.48 25.01 24.00
N ASP A 112 57.23 23.97 23.24
CA ASP A 112 57.58 23.93 21.82
C ASP A 112 56.47 24.50 20.93
N TYR A 113 56.63 25.73 20.50
CA TYR A 113 55.78 26.39 19.50
C TYR A 113 56.57 26.69 18.22
N THR A 114 57.72 26.05 17.97
CA THR A 114 58.53 26.30 16.76
C THR A 114 57.79 25.88 15.48
N THR A 115 56.80 25.00 15.61
CA THR A 115 55.82 24.68 14.57
C THR A 115 54.45 25.19 14.96
N LYS A 116 53.58 25.50 13.98
CA LYS A 116 52.20 25.89 14.26
C LYS A 116 51.47 24.79 15.01
N SER A 117 51.08 25.08 16.23
CA SER A 117 50.43 24.13 17.14
C SER A 117 49.17 24.75 17.75
N ALA A 118 48.18 23.92 18.11
CA ALA A 118 47.09 24.39 18.95
C ALA A 118 47.68 24.80 20.31
N PHE A 119 47.54 26.09 20.68
CA PHE A 119 47.99 26.62 21.96
C PHE A 119 46.91 26.51 23.02
N ILE A 120 45.70 26.95 22.73
CA ILE A 120 44.53 26.78 23.58
C ILE A 120 43.37 26.20 22.77
N THR A 121 42.74 25.20 23.31
CA THR A 121 41.49 24.64 22.80
C THR A 121 40.45 24.70 23.90
N ALA A 122 39.29 25.33 23.61
CA ALA A 122 38.21 25.48 24.56
C ALA A 122 36.91 24.98 23.93
N GLU A 123 36.16 24.17 24.68
CA GLU A 123 34.86 23.65 24.29
C GLU A 123 33.76 24.36 25.08
N PHE A 124 32.79 24.90 24.37
CA PHE A 124 31.65 25.63 24.92
C PHE A 124 30.34 25.00 24.54
N LEU A 125 29.40 24.96 25.50
CA LEU A 125 27.97 24.77 25.22
C LEU A 125 27.32 26.12 24.92
N VAL A 126 26.59 26.23 23.83
CA VAL A 126 25.80 27.41 23.50
C VAL A 126 24.48 27.40 24.28
N GLU A 127 24.30 28.28 25.25
CA GLU A 127 23.17 28.35 26.16
C GLU A 127 22.09 29.35 25.73
N LYS A 128 22.46 30.38 24.96
CA LYS A 128 21.53 31.43 24.54
C LYS A 128 21.64 31.68 23.03
N SER A 129 20.53 32.13 22.47
CA SER A 129 20.52 32.66 21.10
C SER A 129 21.21 33.98 20.98
N GLY A 130 21.66 34.33 19.77
CA GLY A 130 22.34 35.58 19.48
C GLY A 130 23.80 35.40 19.07
N ASP A 131 24.52 36.51 18.96
CA ASP A 131 25.92 36.54 18.54
C ASP A 131 26.85 36.47 19.77
N HIS A 132 27.75 35.51 19.76
CA HIS A 132 28.73 35.27 20.82
C HIS A 132 30.14 35.33 20.27
N THR A 133 31.06 35.70 21.11
CA THR A 133 32.50 35.78 20.76
C THR A 133 33.31 34.98 21.78
N VAL A 134 34.40 34.38 21.27
CA VAL A 134 35.48 33.79 22.04
C VAL A 134 36.76 34.32 21.46
N ALA A 135 37.61 34.87 22.28
CA ALA A 135 38.90 35.44 21.84
C ALA A 135 40.02 35.13 22.84
N ASN A 136 41.17 34.76 22.33
CA ASN A 136 42.35 34.57 23.13
C ASN A 136 43.19 35.82 23.15
N LYS A 137 43.61 36.26 24.33
CA LYS A 137 44.52 37.39 24.58
C LYS A 137 45.78 36.90 25.24
N LEU A 138 46.79 36.59 24.44
CA LEU A 138 48.12 36.23 24.92
C LEU A 138 48.84 37.49 25.33
N GLU A 139 49.16 37.64 26.61
CA GLU A 139 49.77 38.83 27.20
C GLU A 139 51.28 38.74 27.13
N ILE A 140 51.85 37.62 27.52
CA ILE A 140 53.28 37.33 27.58
C ILE A 140 53.56 36.01 26.88
N LEU A 141 54.61 35.95 26.09
CA LEU A 141 55.27 34.77 25.58
C LEU A 141 56.78 35.08 25.51
N SER A 142 57.57 34.45 26.31
CA SER A 142 59.00 34.69 26.30
C SER A 142 59.80 33.40 26.23
N GLY A 143 60.95 33.47 25.58
CA GLY A 143 61.88 32.36 25.43
C GLY A 143 63.11 32.52 26.29
N SER A 144 64.11 31.67 26.07
CA SER A 144 65.36 31.63 26.82
C SER A 144 66.09 32.98 26.77
N ASN A 145 66.75 33.28 27.85
CA ASN A 145 67.51 34.54 28.03
C ASN A 145 66.71 35.86 27.94
N GLY A 146 65.38 35.76 28.27
CA GLY A 146 64.50 36.91 28.28
C GLY A 146 64.11 37.41 26.89
N THR A 147 64.23 36.61 25.84
CA THR A 147 63.73 36.89 24.50
C THR A 147 62.22 37.00 24.54
N GLN A 148 61.63 38.14 24.26
CA GLN A 148 60.20 38.37 24.20
C GLN A 148 59.65 37.95 22.82
N TYR A 149 58.59 37.12 22.76
CA TYR A 149 57.85 36.79 21.56
C TYR A 149 56.49 37.52 21.52
N VAL A 150 55.85 37.68 22.67
CA VAL A 150 54.67 38.53 22.87
C VAL A 150 54.87 39.32 24.14
N GLU A 151 54.64 40.64 24.10
CA GLU A 151 54.69 41.55 25.24
C GLU A 151 53.48 42.48 25.16
N ASP A 152 52.77 42.63 26.24
CA ASP A 152 51.61 43.52 26.37
C ASP A 152 50.60 43.34 25.20
N TYR A 153 50.21 42.06 24.92
CA TYR A 153 49.29 41.65 23.85
C TYR A 153 49.79 41.90 22.40
N LYS A 154 51.06 42.25 22.21
CA LYS A 154 51.63 42.53 20.87
C LYS A 154 52.63 41.43 20.50
N ALA A 155 52.35 40.72 19.40
CA ALA A 155 53.32 39.80 18.83
C ALA A 155 54.54 40.54 18.24
N ILE A 156 55.76 40.03 18.55
CA ILE A 156 57.02 40.50 17.99
C ILE A 156 57.26 39.75 16.66
N GLU A 157 58.19 40.24 15.89
CA GLU A 157 58.55 39.72 14.57
C GLU A 157 58.75 38.16 14.62
N GLY A 158 58.10 37.45 13.71
CA GLY A 158 58.23 36.03 13.58
C GLY A 158 57.17 35.19 14.36
N VAL A 159 56.37 35.82 15.22
CA VAL A 159 55.22 35.14 15.86
C VAL A 159 54.00 35.15 14.93
N GLN A 160 53.40 34.00 14.71
CA GLN A 160 52.17 33.85 13.95
C GLN A 160 51.10 33.25 14.83
N SER A 161 49.87 33.74 14.70
CA SER A 161 48.71 33.18 15.38
C SER A 161 47.51 33.13 14.43
N SER A 162 46.61 32.22 14.68
CA SER A 162 45.31 32.15 13.99
C SER A 162 44.26 31.51 14.90
N GLU A 163 43.02 31.84 14.68
CA GLU A 163 41.88 31.32 15.42
C GLU A 163 41.00 30.46 14.51
N GLU A 164 40.42 29.43 15.06
CA GLU A 164 39.46 28.61 14.38
C GLU A 164 38.29 28.29 15.34
N THR A 165 37.06 28.39 14.82
CA THR A 165 35.85 27.97 15.55
C THR A 165 35.15 26.94 14.73
N THR A 166 34.92 25.76 15.34
CA THR A 166 34.21 24.66 14.73
C THR A 166 32.94 24.34 15.52
N VAL A 167 31.84 24.08 14.80
CA VAL A 167 30.57 23.71 15.40
C VAL A 167 30.46 22.20 15.37
N GLN A 168 30.19 21.58 16.51
CA GLN A 168 30.07 20.13 16.61
C GLN A 168 28.66 19.66 16.21
N PRO A 169 28.51 18.69 15.30
CA PRO A 169 27.21 18.13 14.96
C PRO A 169 26.60 17.43 16.16
N VAL A 170 25.27 17.45 16.27
CA VAL A 170 24.53 16.68 17.27
C VAL A 170 24.10 15.37 16.67
N ASP A 171 24.51 14.25 17.23
CA ASP A 171 24.17 12.93 16.76
C ASP A 171 22.70 12.60 17.01
N ALA A 172 22.09 11.95 16.02
CA ALA A 172 20.73 11.44 16.15
C ALA A 172 20.71 10.14 16.98
N GLU A 173 19.96 10.13 18.06
CA GLU A 173 19.73 8.94 18.88
C GLU A 173 18.65 8.04 18.29
N SER A 174 17.61 8.63 17.69
CA SER A 174 16.56 7.88 17.01
C SER A 174 15.89 8.69 15.89
N VAL A 175 15.37 7.97 14.91
CA VAL A 175 14.47 8.51 13.89
C VAL A 175 13.18 7.70 13.86
N LYS A 176 12.03 8.35 13.71
CA LYS A 176 10.70 7.72 13.60
C LYS A 176 9.95 8.26 12.40
N LEU A 177 9.21 7.38 11.73
CA LEU A 177 8.31 7.76 10.65
C LEU A 177 6.87 7.86 11.14
N ASN A 178 6.12 8.83 10.62
CA ASN A 178 4.68 8.99 10.89
C ASN A 178 3.85 7.78 10.43
N VAL A 179 4.39 6.94 9.53
CA VAL A 179 3.73 5.74 9.00
C VAL A 179 4.78 4.65 8.76
N THR A 180 4.55 3.44 9.31
CA THR A 180 5.44 2.28 9.15
C THR A 180 5.01 1.32 8.05
N ALA A 181 3.73 1.40 7.59
CA ALA A 181 3.23 0.62 6.47
C ALA A 181 2.08 1.35 5.76
N LYS A 182 2.09 1.38 4.42
CA LYS A 182 1.04 2.00 3.61
C LYS A 182 0.74 1.21 2.34
N THR A 183 -0.55 1.06 2.04
CA THR A 183 -1.01 0.50 0.77
C THR A 183 -1.59 1.62 -0.09
N VAL A 184 -1.10 1.75 -1.32
CA VAL A 184 -1.51 2.77 -2.29
C VAL A 184 -1.70 2.15 -3.67
N TYR A 185 -2.25 2.92 -4.60
CA TYR A 185 -2.36 2.49 -6.01
C TYR A 185 -1.29 3.16 -6.87
N THR A 186 -0.99 2.56 -8.01
CA THR A 186 -0.07 3.13 -9.01
C THR A 186 -0.48 4.56 -9.38
N GLY A 187 0.51 5.47 -9.45
CA GLY A 187 0.32 6.90 -9.71
C GLY A 187 0.00 7.75 -8.47
N SER A 188 -0.24 7.15 -7.30
CA SER A 188 -0.45 7.90 -6.06
C SER A 188 0.85 8.47 -5.51
N LYS A 189 0.76 9.63 -4.85
CA LYS A 189 1.81 10.23 -4.05
C LYS A 189 1.36 10.39 -2.60
N PHE A 190 2.29 10.34 -1.66
CA PHE A 190 2.07 10.67 -0.24
C PHE A 190 3.38 11.04 0.41
N THR A 191 3.32 11.77 1.55
CA THR A 191 4.50 12.21 2.27
C THR A 191 4.71 11.36 3.53
N LEU A 192 5.93 10.91 3.74
CA LEU A 192 6.46 10.43 4.99
C LEU A 192 7.13 11.60 5.70
N LYS A 193 6.89 11.71 7.00
CA LYS A 193 7.58 12.67 7.88
C LYS A 193 8.49 11.89 8.82
N ALA A 194 9.76 12.23 8.84
CA ALA A 194 10.72 11.75 9.82
C ALA A 194 10.71 12.70 11.03
N THR A 195 10.72 12.13 12.22
CA THR A 195 10.94 12.84 13.48
C THR A 195 12.23 12.30 14.07
N VAL A 196 13.21 13.18 14.25
CA VAL A 196 14.54 12.87 14.78
C VAL A 196 14.58 13.24 16.27
N THR A 197 15.27 12.45 17.06
CA THR A 197 15.51 12.75 18.48
C THR A 197 17.00 12.64 18.76
N PRO A 198 17.61 13.61 19.50
CA PRO A 198 16.99 14.86 19.95
C PRO A 198 16.62 15.78 18.79
N GLU A 199 15.75 16.77 19.03
CA GLU A 199 15.27 17.68 17.98
C GLU A 199 16.42 18.45 17.31
N LEU A 200 17.41 18.86 18.08
CA LEU A 200 18.59 19.55 17.59
C LEU A 200 19.35 18.75 16.53
N ALA A 201 19.34 17.42 16.63
CA ALA A 201 19.92 16.55 15.61
C ALA A 201 19.25 16.69 14.23
N SER A 202 17.97 17.06 14.17
CA SER A 202 17.27 17.30 12.91
C SER A 202 17.67 18.64 12.25
N ALA A 203 18.14 19.61 13.04
CA ALA A 203 18.63 20.88 12.53
C ALA A 203 20.07 20.79 11.99
N THR A 204 20.86 19.82 12.48
CA THR A 204 22.28 19.66 12.15
C THR A 204 22.59 18.53 11.19
N ASN A 205 21.62 17.66 10.90
CA ASN A 205 21.79 16.50 10.01
C ASN A 205 20.62 16.37 9.03
N ASP A 206 20.95 16.13 7.78
CA ASP A 206 19.97 15.85 6.74
C ASP A 206 19.37 14.44 6.90
N VAL A 207 18.13 14.30 6.45
CA VAL A 207 17.47 13.00 6.37
C VAL A 207 17.71 12.39 4.99
N ASP A 208 18.49 11.34 4.92
CA ASP A 208 18.73 10.58 3.71
C ASP A 208 17.54 9.62 3.44
N TRP A 209 16.91 9.77 2.28
CA TRP A 209 15.80 8.95 1.87
C TRP A 209 16.21 7.95 0.79
N SER A 210 15.80 6.69 0.94
CA SER A 210 16.07 5.66 -0.05
C SER A 210 14.90 4.70 -0.22
N SER A 211 14.87 4.02 -1.37
CA SER A 211 13.88 2.99 -1.69
C SER A 211 14.56 1.67 -2.04
N SER A 212 14.13 0.58 -1.43
CA SER A 212 14.64 -0.77 -1.75
C SER A 212 14.28 -1.23 -3.18
N LYS A 213 13.28 -0.58 -3.83
CA LYS A 213 12.83 -0.91 -5.19
C LYS A 213 12.23 0.31 -5.88
N GLU A 214 13.06 1.14 -6.48
CA GLU A 214 12.63 2.37 -7.18
C GLU A 214 11.69 2.13 -8.36
N ALA A 215 11.75 0.95 -8.98
CA ALA A 215 10.78 0.54 -10.00
C ALA A 215 9.35 0.39 -9.45
N VAL A 216 9.18 0.16 -8.13
CA VAL A 216 7.89 0.04 -7.44
C VAL A 216 7.46 1.37 -6.87
N ALA A 217 8.35 2.01 -6.09
CA ALA A 217 8.11 3.32 -5.48
C ALA A 217 9.43 4.07 -5.33
N THR A 218 9.43 5.36 -5.65
CA THR A 218 10.56 6.28 -5.35
C THR A 218 10.21 7.19 -4.20
N VAL A 219 11.24 7.73 -3.56
CA VAL A 219 11.11 8.75 -2.53
C VAL A 219 12.04 9.92 -2.88
N ASP A 220 11.56 11.13 -2.61
CA ASP A 220 12.29 12.38 -2.76
C ASP A 220 11.84 13.31 -1.63
N ASN A 221 12.75 13.69 -0.73
CA ASN A 221 12.47 14.51 0.46
C ASN A 221 11.20 14.03 1.23
N GLY A 222 11.09 12.71 1.45
CA GLY A 222 9.95 12.09 2.11
C GLY A 222 8.70 11.93 1.25
N VAL A 223 8.65 12.51 0.04
CA VAL A 223 7.52 12.35 -0.90
C VAL A 223 7.66 11.04 -1.66
N VAL A 224 6.82 10.08 -1.32
CA VAL A 224 6.80 8.76 -1.96
C VAL A 224 5.89 8.78 -3.17
N THR A 225 6.41 8.35 -4.33
CA THR A 225 5.67 8.19 -5.59
C THR A 225 5.54 6.72 -5.96
N ALA A 226 4.30 6.21 -6.04
CA ALA A 226 4.00 4.82 -6.39
C ALA A 226 4.02 4.61 -7.90
N LYS A 227 4.97 3.84 -8.45
CA LYS A 227 5.19 3.65 -9.90
C LYS A 227 4.57 2.36 -10.43
N LYS A 228 4.83 1.21 -9.84
CA LYS A 228 4.42 -0.12 -10.34
C LYS A 228 3.94 -1.00 -9.19
N ALA A 229 2.95 -1.87 -9.47
CA ALA A 229 2.45 -2.83 -8.48
C ALA A 229 3.58 -3.71 -7.94
N GLY A 230 3.64 -3.83 -6.62
CA GLY A 230 4.69 -4.55 -5.90
C GLY A 230 4.82 -4.07 -4.46
N SER A 231 5.94 -4.39 -3.82
CA SER A 231 6.28 -3.91 -2.48
C SER A 231 7.69 -3.33 -2.49
N ALA A 232 7.87 -2.19 -1.85
CA ALA A 232 9.14 -1.53 -1.58
C ALA A 232 9.21 -1.14 -0.10
N VAL A 233 10.41 -1.03 0.43
CA VAL A 233 10.68 -0.45 1.74
C VAL A 233 11.32 0.91 1.51
N ILE A 234 10.72 1.94 2.07
CA ILE A 234 11.29 3.29 2.10
C ILE A 234 12.02 3.44 3.43
N THR A 235 13.26 3.89 3.36
CA THR A 235 14.13 4.11 4.53
C THR A 235 14.44 5.60 4.65
N ALA A 236 14.27 6.14 5.85
CA ALA A 236 14.83 7.39 6.30
C ALA A 236 16.06 7.09 7.16
N LYS A 237 17.19 7.70 6.89
CA LYS A 237 18.45 7.55 7.62
C LYS A 237 18.94 8.91 8.06
N VAL A 238 19.39 8.99 9.32
CA VAL A 238 20.04 10.19 9.89
C VAL A 238 21.25 9.70 10.67
N GLY A 239 22.46 10.07 10.23
CA GLY A 239 23.68 9.53 10.81
C GLY A 239 23.70 8.00 10.81
N ALA A 240 23.75 7.38 11.99
CA ALA A 240 23.75 5.92 12.17
C ALA A 240 22.33 5.32 12.32
N VAL A 241 21.29 6.12 12.60
CA VAL A 241 19.94 5.63 12.90
C VAL A 241 19.04 5.60 11.66
N THR A 242 18.11 4.63 11.64
CA THR A 242 17.21 4.43 10.51
C THR A 242 15.79 4.14 10.94
N ALA A 243 14.82 4.55 10.11
CA ALA A 243 13.42 4.15 10.22
C ALA A 243 12.87 3.73 8.86
N THR A 244 11.94 2.78 8.85
CA THR A 244 11.44 2.20 7.60
C THR A 244 9.92 2.25 7.49
N CYS A 245 9.43 2.40 6.23
CA CYS A 245 8.03 2.27 5.88
C CYS A 245 7.86 1.24 4.76
N LYS A 246 7.03 0.19 4.99
CA LYS A 246 6.66 -0.79 3.96
C LYS A 246 5.56 -0.23 3.07
N VAL A 247 5.87 0.03 1.80
CA VAL A 247 4.92 0.52 0.81
C VAL A 247 4.45 -0.63 -0.08
N THR A 248 3.14 -0.90 -0.10
CA THR A 248 2.51 -1.87 -1.00
C THR A 248 1.75 -1.12 -2.09
N VAL A 249 2.22 -1.22 -3.32
CA VAL A 249 1.59 -0.58 -4.48
C VAL A 249 0.67 -1.58 -5.19
N ARG A 250 -0.60 -1.21 -5.39
CA ARG A 250 -1.61 -1.98 -6.10
C ARG A 250 -1.91 -1.39 -7.48
N GLN A 251 -2.35 -2.24 -8.41
CA GLN A 251 -2.79 -1.83 -9.74
C GLN A 251 -4.30 -1.98 -9.87
N HIS A 252 -5.00 -0.90 -10.23
CA HIS A 252 -6.42 -0.94 -10.54
C HIS A 252 -6.75 -1.71 -11.81
N VAL A 253 -7.96 -2.27 -11.86
CA VAL A 253 -8.57 -2.78 -13.09
C VAL A 253 -8.98 -1.61 -13.98
N THR A 254 -8.52 -1.62 -15.23
CA THR A 254 -8.89 -0.59 -16.23
C THR A 254 -10.04 -1.04 -17.12
N SER A 255 -10.14 -2.35 -17.42
CA SER A 255 -11.22 -2.91 -18.22
C SER A 255 -11.43 -4.40 -17.99
N VAL A 256 -12.58 -4.91 -18.45
CA VAL A 256 -12.85 -6.34 -18.54
C VAL A 256 -13.44 -6.67 -19.93
N LYS A 257 -13.03 -7.77 -20.52
CA LYS A 257 -13.53 -8.26 -21.81
C LYS A 257 -14.10 -9.66 -21.67
N LEU A 258 -15.11 -10.00 -22.50
CA LEU A 258 -15.63 -11.33 -22.63
C LEU A 258 -15.09 -11.98 -23.91
N ASN A 259 -14.93 -13.32 -23.89
CA ASN A 259 -14.56 -14.11 -25.08
C ASN A 259 -15.66 -14.12 -26.18
N ALA A 260 -16.85 -13.59 -25.86
CA ALA A 260 -17.92 -13.40 -26.85
C ALA A 260 -18.88 -12.28 -26.41
N THR A 261 -19.34 -11.46 -27.35
CA THR A 261 -20.34 -10.43 -27.14
C THR A 261 -21.75 -10.90 -27.52
N ARG A 262 -21.86 -12.00 -28.28
CA ARG A 262 -23.10 -12.65 -28.69
C ARG A 262 -22.94 -14.17 -28.65
N LYS A 263 -24.00 -14.89 -28.22
CA LYS A 263 -24.11 -16.35 -28.28
C LYS A 263 -25.52 -16.76 -28.64
N VAL A 264 -25.66 -17.76 -29.48
CA VAL A 264 -26.94 -18.40 -29.79
C VAL A 264 -26.90 -19.80 -29.25
N LEU A 265 -27.90 -20.19 -28.45
CA LEU A 265 -28.04 -21.50 -27.84
C LEU A 265 -29.44 -22.01 -28.07
N PHE A 266 -29.62 -23.33 -28.12
CA PHE A 266 -30.94 -23.94 -27.96
C PHE A 266 -31.26 -24.13 -26.48
N ASN A 267 -32.56 -24.09 -26.10
CA ASN A 267 -32.96 -24.34 -24.73
C ASN A 267 -32.43 -25.71 -24.24
N GLY A 268 -31.98 -25.78 -22.98
CA GLY A 268 -31.33 -26.95 -22.37
C GLY A 268 -29.85 -27.11 -22.73
N LYS A 269 -29.27 -26.24 -23.58
CA LYS A 269 -27.83 -26.19 -23.86
C LYS A 269 -27.15 -25.17 -22.98
N ALA A 270 -25.81 -25.31 -22.83
CA ALA A 270 -25.00 -24.44 -22.02
C ALA A 270 -23.74 -24.03 -22.75
N THR A 271 -23.09 -22.99 -22.26
CA THR A 271 -21.79 -22.47 -22.69
C THR A 271 -21.08 -21.78 -21.53
N THR A 272 -19.76 -21.65 -21.62
CA THR A 272 -19.00 -20.88 -20.64
C THR A 272 -18.53 -19.59 -21.27
N LEU A 273 -18.83 -18.45 -20.64
CA LEU A 273 -18.23 -17.17 -20.93
C LEU A 273 -16.97 -17.01 -20.09
N LYS A 274 -15.89 -16.60 -20.73
CA LYS A 274 -14.60 -16.31 -20.03
C LYS A 274 -14.42 -14.79 -19.97
N ALA A 275 -14.13 -14.28 -18.79
CA ALA A 275 -13.79 -12.88 -18.56
C ALA A 275 -12.26 -12.72 -18.50
N THR A 276 -11.73 -11.75 -19.23
CA THR A 276 -10.33 -11.32 -19.15
C THR A 276 -10.28 -9.93 -18.58
N VAL A 277 -9.60 -9.76 -17.45
CA VAL A 277 -9.45 -8.50 -16.74
C VAL A 277 -8.13 -7.86 -17.14
N TYR A 278 -8.15 -6.55 -17.38
CA TYR A 278 -6.97 -5.76 -17.75
C TYR A 278 -6.70 -4.64 -16.75
N PRO A 279 -5.43 -4.26 -16.54
CA PRO A 279 -4.24 -4.91 -17.09
C PRO A 279 -4.00 -6.29 -16.46
N SER A 280 -3.11 -7.09 -17.06
CA SER A 280 -2.83 -8.46 -16.59
C SER A 280 -2.22 -8.50 -15.18
N ASN A 281 -1.56 -7.41 -14.74
CA ASN A 281 -1.00 -7.21 -13.41
C ASN A 281 -1.97 -6.51 -12.41
N ALA A 282 -3.28 -6.36 -12.76
CA ALA A 282 -4.26 -5.82 -11.81
C ALA A 282 -4.27 -6.64 -10.51
N SER A 283 -4.26 -5.94 -9.38
CA SER A 283 -4.10 -6.55 -8.05
C SER A 283 -5.33 -7.34 -7.59
N ASN A 284 -6.53 -6.96 -8.05
CA ASN A 284 -7.76 -7.68 -7.76
C ASN A 284 -8.53 -7.94 -9.06
N LYS A 285 -8.45 -9.18 -9.56
CA LYS A 285 -9.13 -9.63 -10.79
C LYS A 285 -10.48 -10.30 -10.53
N ALA A 286 -10.98 -10.29 -9.31
CA ALA A 286 -12.23 -10.91 -8.94
C ALA A 286 -13.41 -10.28 -9.70
N VAL A 287 -14.32 -11.12 -10.21
CA VAL A 287 -15.50 -10.72 -10.97
C VAL A 287 -16.76 -11.30 -10.39
N THR A 288 -17.88 -10.66 -10.69
CA THR A 288 -19.23 -11.15 -10.42
C THR A 288 -20.02 -11.25 -11.72
N TRP A 289 -20.98 -12.18 -11.76
CA TRP A 289 -21.82 -12.43 -12.94
C TRP A 289 -23.28 -12.16 -12.64
N LYS A 290 -23.99 -11.57 -13.57
CA LYS A 290 -25.42 -11.30 -13.48
C LYS A 290 -26.12 -11.57 -14.82
N THR A 291 -27.33 -12.09 -14.78
CA THR A 291 -28.23 -12.19 -15.95
C THR A 291 -29.32 -11.12 -15.86
N SER A 292 -29.70 -10.56 -16.98
CA SER A 292 -30.86 -9.66 -17.08
C SER A 292 -32.20 -10.39 -17.03
N ASN A 293 -32.22 -11.71 -17.36
CA ASN A 293 -33.42 -12.50 -17.36
C ASN A 293 -33.11 -13.98 -17.05
N SER A 294 -33.28 -14.35 -15.78
CA SER A 294 -33.04 -15.73 -15.29
C SER A 294 -34.06 -16.78 -15.80
N LYS A 295 -35.21 -16.33 -16.34
CA LYS A 295 -36.18 -17.22 -16.99
C LYS A 295 -35.67 -17.67 -18.36
N VAL A 296 -34.89 -16.85 -19.06
CA VAL A 296 -34.31 -17.14 -20.38
C VAL A 296 -32.97 -17.86 -20.25
N ALA A 297 -32.04 -17.29 -19.49
CA ALA A 297 -30.72 -17.90 -19.26
C ALA A 297 -30.23 -17.55 -17.86
N THR A 298 -29.58 -18.53 -17.20
CA THR A 298 -28.87 -18.31 -15.92
C THR A 298 -27.36 -18.32 -16.13
N VAL A 299 -26.63 -17.73 -15.18
CA VAL A 299 -25.17 -17.77 -15.14
C VAL A 299 -24.74 -18.03 -13.70
N ASN A 300 -23.68 -18.82 -13.51
CA ASN A 300 -23.06 -19.04 -12.21
C ASN A 300 -21.79 -18.19 -12.02
N ALA A 301 -21.17 -18.28 -10.85
CA ALA A 301 -19.95 -17.51 -10.50
C ALA A 301 -18.74 -17.82 -11.40
N LYS A 302 -18.72 -18.95 -12.11
CA LYS A 302 -17.66 -19.37 -13.04
C LYS A 302 -17.95 -18.95 -14.49
N GLY A 303 -19.03 -18.18 -14.74
CA GLY A 303 -19.41 -17.75 -16.10
C GLY A 303 -20.13 -18.86 -16.91
N TYR A 304 -20.53 -19.98 -16.27
CA TYR A 304 -21.28 -21.04 -16.92
C TYR A 304 -22.74 -20.63 -17.12
N VAL A 305 -23.15 -20.53 -18.38
CA VAL A 305 -24.45 -20.04 -18.82
C VAL A 305 -25.31 -21.22 -19.25
N VAL A 306 -26.53 -21.34 -18.71
CA VAL A 306 -27.52 -22.37 -19.07
C VAL A 306 -28.71 -21.68 -19.74
N ALA A 307 -29.05 -22.11 -20.96
CA ALA A 307 -30.19 -21.64 -21.74
C ALA A 307 -31.47 -22.38 -21.26
N LYS A 308 -32.49 -21.66 -20.77
CA LYS A 308 -33.70 -22.21 -20.21
C LYS A 308 -34.93 -22.13 -21.16
N LYS A 309 -35.34 -20.91 -21.52
CA LYS A 309 -36.53 -20.68 -22.36
C LYS A 309 -36.13 -19.80 -23.57
N PRO A 310 -36.84 -19.96 -24.71
CA PRO A 310 -36.63 -19.08 -25.87
C PRO A 310 -36.80 -17.62 -25.51
N GLY A 311 -35.95 -16.76 -26.11
CA GLY A 311 -35.85 -15.34 -25.84
C GLY A 311 -34.38 -14.85 -25.84
N TYR A 312 -34.12 -13.73 -25.22
CA TYR A 312 -32.75 -13.26 -25.03
C TYR A 312 -32.53 -12.79 -23.60
N ALA A 313 -31.28 -12.88 -23.15
CA ALA A 313 -30.80 -12.32 -21.90
C ALA A 313 -29.41 -11.73 -22.11
N TYR A 314 -29.10 -10.64 -21.39
CA TYR A 314 -27.75 -10.14 -21.29
C TYR A 314 -27.06 -10.76 -20.07
N ILE A 315 -25.95 -11.42 -20.30
CA ILE A 315 -25.05 -11.87 -19.25
C ILE A 315 -23.99 -10.80 -19.06
N THR A 316 -23.93 -10.24 -17.86
CA THR A 316 -23.01 -9.15 -17.50
C THR A 316 -21.97 -9.68 -16.52
N VAL A 317 -20.71 -9.45 -16.80
CA VAL A 317 -19.60 -9.58 -15.85
C VAL A 317 -19.27 -8.19 -15.31
N LYS A 318 -18.95 -8.11 -14.01
CA LYS A 318 -18.55 -6.88 -13.32
C LYS A 318 -17.34 -7.18 -12.44
N THR A 319 -16.28 -6.38 -12.55
CA THR A 319 -15.10 -6.51 -11.68
C THR A 319 -15.40 -5.99 -10.27
N LYS A 320 -14.86 -6.64 -9.23
CA LYS A 320 -14.98 -6.19 -7.84
C LYS A 320 -14.15 -4.93 -7.59
N ASP A 321 -12.99 -4.84 -8.26
CA ASP A 321 -12.20 -3.62 -8.30
C ASP A 321 -12.70 -2.75 -9.45
N SER A 322 -12.80 -1.44 -9.23
CA SER A 322 -13.12 -0.41 -10.26
C SER A 322 -14.45 -0.57 -11.01
N ASN A 323 -15.32 -1.53 -10.64
CA ASN A 323 -16.68 -1.72 -11.19
C ASN A 323 -16.79 -1.81 -12.74
N LYS A 324 -15.71 -2.19 -13.43
CA LYS A 324 -15.72 -2.33 -14.90
C LYS A 324 -16.63 -3.46 -15.35
N THR A 325 -17.36 -3.29 -16.46
CA THR A 325 -18.36 -4.25 -16.95
C THR A 325 -18.16 -4.64 -18.41
N ALA A 326 -18.56 -5.87 -18.74
CA ALA A 326 -18.74 -6.32 -20.12
C ALA A 326 -20.00 -7.20 -20.21
N ARG A 327 -20.63 -7.23 -21.39
CA ARG A 327 -21.90 -7.93 -21.60
C ARG A 327 -21.85 -8.85 -22.81
N CYS A 328 -22.54 -10.00 -22.72
CA CYS A 328 -22.82 -10.91 -23.82
C CYS A 328 -24.33 -11.04 -24.00
N LYS A 329 -24.83 -10.80 -25.21
CA LYS A 329 -26.24 -11.09 -25.59
C LYS A 329 -26.36 -12.60 -25.87
N VAL A 330 -27.07 -13.32 -25.02
CA VAL A 330 -27.40 -14.75 -25.20
C VAL A 330 -28.81 -14.85 -25.78
N THR A 331 -28.93 -15.34 -27.00
CA THR A 331 -30.20 -15.63 -27.65
C THR A 331 -30.50 -17.11 -27.54
N VAL A 332 -31.60 -17.46 -26.91
CA VAL A 332 -32.07 -18.83 -26.77
C VAL A 332 -33.14 -19.12 -27.82
N LYS A 333 -32.85 -20.09 -28.70
CA LYS A 333 -33.83 -20.62 -29.68
C LYS A 333 -34.55 -21.83 -29.14
N ALA A 334 -35.80 -22.01 -29.56
CA ALA A 334 -36.57 -23.23 -29.23
C ALA A 334 -35.94 -24.44 -29.92
N GLN A 335 -35.63 -25.49 -29.14
CA GLN A 335 -35.28 -26.79 -29.68
C GLN A 335 -36.59 -27.50 -30.14
N LYS A 336 -36.71 -27.74 -31.43
CA LYS A 336 -37.83 -28.46 -32.00
C LYS A 336 -37.60 -29.96 -31.94
N ALA A 337 -38.72 -30.73 -31.98
CA ALA A 337 -38.70 -32.19 -32.09
C ALA A 337 -38.08 -32.64 -33.42
N THR A 338 -37.22 -33.60 -33.36
CA THR A 338 -36.66 -34.29 -34.53
C THR A 338 -37.34 -35.60 -34.83
N LYS A 339 -37.99 -36.20 -33.82
CA LYS A 339 -38.67 -37.51 -33.92
C LYS A 339 -39.79 -37.63 -32.87
N VAL A 340 -40.85 -38.35 -33.20
CA VAL A 340 -41.86 -38.88 -32.28
C VAL A 340 -41.80 -40.40 -32.33
N THR A 341 -41.73 -41.03 -31.18
CA THR A 341 -41.67 -42.49 -31.04
C THR A 341 -42.83 -42.99 -30.15
N VAL A 342 -43.22 -44.23 -30.33
CA VAL A 342 -44.19 -44.92 -29.50
C VAL A 342 -43.60 -46.25 -29.00
N ASN A 343 -44.10 -46.76 -27.85
CA ASN A 343 -43.64 -47.97 -27.19
C ASN A 343 -44.28 -49.25 -27.75
N VAL A 344 -45.04 -49.16 -28.83
CA VAL A 344 -45.71 -50.25 -29.45
C VAL A 344 -45.28 -50.44 -30.91
N LYS A 345 -45.55 -51.62 -31.50
CA LYS A 345 -45.35 -51.85 -32.95
C LYS A 345 -46.23 -50.91 -33.76
N LYS A 346 -45.82 -50.58 -35.00
CA LYS A 346 -46.60 -49.71 -35.91
C LYS A 346 -47.95 -50.23 -36.29
N SER A 347 -48.21 -51.56 -36.07
CA SER A 347 -49.49 -52.20 -36.26
C SER A 347 -49.80 -53.11 -35.05
N ILE A 348 -50.98 -53.00 -34.47
CA ILE A 348 -51.47 -53.77 -33.34
C ILE A 348 -52.91 -54.29 -33.63
N SER A 349 -53.22 -55.46 -33.08
CA SER A 349 -54.55 -56.06 -33.22
C SER A 349 -55.22 -56.19 -31.85
N LEU A 350 -56.50 -55.76 -31.74
CA LEU A 350 -57.33 -55.92 -30.59
C LEU A 350 -58.42 -56.98 -30.97
N GLN A 351 -58.54 -58.06 -30.16
CA GLN A 351 -59.31 -59.23 -30.56
C GLN A 351 -60.81 -58.96 -30.54
N LYS A 352 -61.34 -58.14 -29.63
CA LYS A 352 -62.76 -57.85 -29.50
C LYS A 352 -63.04 -56.44 -28.94
N LYS A 353 -64.33 -56.02 -29.07
CA LYS A 353 -64.88 -54.80 -28.48
C LYS A 353 -64.54 -54.70 -26.97
N GLY A 354 -64.24 -53.53 -26.45
CA GLY A 354 -63.85 -53.23 -25.06
C GLY A 354 -62.42 -53.51 -24.69
N LYS A 355 -61.66 -54.33 -25.45
CA LYS A 355 -60.22 -54.48 -25.23
C LYS A 355 -59.46 -53.16 -25.53
N SER A 356 -58.40 -52.88 -24.78
CA SER A 356 -57.62 -51.66 -24.90
C SER A 356 -56.14 -51.92 -24.85
N VAL A 357 -55.37 -50.96 -25.38
CA VAL A 357 -53.90 -50.88 -25.32
C VAL A 357 -53.48 -49.50 -24.87
N ASN A 358 -52.45 -49.43 -24.06
CA ASN A 358 -51.79 -48.16 -23.63
C ASN A 358 -50.63 -47.87 -24.54
N ILE A 359 -50.67 -46.73 -25.25
CA ILE A 359 -49.60 -46.28 -26.13
C ILE A 359 -48.92 -45.11 -25.48
N LYS A 360 -47.64 -45.27 -25.11
CA LYS A 360 -46.78 -44.20 -24.62
C LYS A 360 -46.07 -43.54 -25.80
N ALA A 361 -46.22 -42.25 -25.95
CA ALA A 361 -45.55 -41.48 -27.03
C ALA A 361 -44.49 -40.54 -26.43
N THR A 362 -43.34 -40.44 -27.13
CA THR A 362 -42.19 -39.65 -26.69
C THR A 362 -41.66 -38.81 -27.84
N VAL A 363 -41.32 -37.52 -27.59
CA VAL A 363 -40.60 -36.67 -28.54
C VAL A 363 -39.13 -36.67 -28.22
N SER A 364 -38.30 -36.63 -29.24
CA SER A 364 -36.86 -36.49 -29.17
C SER A 364 -36.37 -35.21 -29.91
N PRO A 365 -35.34 -34.56 -29.46
CA PRO A 365 -34.55 -34.83 -28.27
C PRO A 365 -35.29 -34.44 -26.98
N SER A 366 -34.81 -34.91 -25.81
CA SER A 366 -35.46 -34.71 -24.50
C SER A 366 -35.56 -33.23 -24.09
N ASN A 367 -34.70 -32.34 -24.65
CA ASN A 367 -34.72 -30.90 -24.45
C ASN A 367 -35.63 -30.14 -25.43
N THR A 368 -36.52 -30.85 -26.18
CA THR A 368 -37.55 -30.18 -26.98
C THR A 368 -38.34 -29.21 -26.12
N TYR A 369 -38.49 -27.95 -26.60
CA TYR A 369 -39.10 -26.88 -25.81
C TYR A 369 -40.59 -27.12 -25.54
N ASN A 370 -41.35 -27.44 -26.60
CA ASN A 370 -42.74 -27.86 -26.48
C ASN A 370 -42.86 -29.40 -26.57
N LYS A 371 -43.08 -30.01 -25.44
CA LYS A 371 -43.21 -31.49 -25.32
C LYS A 371 -44.64 -32.01 -25.52
N ALA A 372 -45.56 -31.18 -25.98
CA ALA A 372 -46.91 -31.61 -26.27
C ALA A 372 -46.97 -32.44 -27.56
N ILE A 373 -47.82 -33.48 -27.54
CA ILE A 373 -48.10 -34.35 -28.65
C ILE A 373 -49.62 -34.32 -28.89
N THR A 374 -50.03 -33.99 -30.08
CA THR A 374 -51.43 -34.14 -30.53
C THR A 374 -51.67 -35.59 -30.97
N VAL A 375 -52.81 -36.13 -30.63
CA VAL A 375 -53.22 -37.47 -30.97
C VAL A 375 -54.47 -37.40 -31.83
N SER A 376 -54.37 -37.86 -33.04
CA SER A 376 -55.51 -37.93 -33.95
C SER A 376 -55.88 -39.35 -34.28
N ASN A 377 -57.16 -39.58 -34.46
CA ASN A 377 -57.77 -40.89 -34.74
C ASN A 377 -58.55 -40.79 -36.07
N SER A 378 -58.14 -41.58 -37.06
CA SER A 378 -58.72 -41.49 -38.42
C SER A 378 -60.16 -42.07 -38.47
N LYS A 379 -60.54 -43.02 -37.56
CA LYS A 379 -61.88 -43.60 -37.52
C LYS A 379 -62.36 -43.71 -36.09
N LYS A 380 -63.05 -42.70 -35.57
CA LYS A 380 -63.50 -42.59 -34.17
C LYS A 380 -64.55 -43.65 -33.81
N LYS A 381 -65.33 -44.20 -34.82
CA LYS A 381 -66.28 -45.26 -34.64
C LYS A 381 -65.62 -46.62 -34.45
N VAL A 382 -64.33 -46.82 -34.85
CA VAL A 382 -63.64 -48.12 -34.75
C VAL A 382 -62.88 -48.21 -33.40
N VAL A 383 -62.19 -47.15 -32.98
CA VAL A 383 -61.51 -47.08 -31.70
C VAL A 383 -61.73 -45.73 -31.03
N LYS A 384 -61.72 -45.68 -29.69
CA LYS A 384 -61.70 -44.43 -28.87
C LYS A 384 -60.32 -44.26 -28.31
N VAL A 385 -59.86 -43.01 -28.34
CA VAL A 385 -58.63 -42.54 -27.67
C VAL A 385 -58.95 -41.74 -26.41
N SER A 386 -58.23 -41.96 -25.30
CA SER A 386 -58.52 -41.33 -24.00
C SER A 386 -58.17 -39.83 -23.97
N ALA A 387 -57.34 -39.35 -24.91
CA ALA A 387 -56.94 -37.96 -24.99
C ALA A 387 -56.50 -37.59 -26.40
N SER A 388 -56.86 -36.37 -26.87
CA SER A 388 -56.42 -35.78 -28.14
C SER A 388 -55.10 -34.99 -28.04
N LYS A 389 -54.59 -34.76 -26.79
CA LYS A 389 -53.33 -34.08 -26.52
C LYS A 389 -52.69 -34.64 -25.24
N ILE A 390 -51.41 -34.98 -25.30
CA ILE A 390 -50.66 -35.49 -24.18
C ILE A 390 -49.29 -34.79 -24.12
N ARG A 391 -48.59 -34.92 -23.01
CA ARG A 391 -47.13 -34.55 -22.94
C ARG A 391 -46.27 -35.76 -23.31
N SER A 392 -45.07 -35.53 -23.78
CA SER A 392 -44.08 -36.58 -24.03
C SER A 392 -43.94 -37.54 -22.84
N SER A 393 -43.79 -38.81 -23.13
CA SER A 393 -43.70 -39.91 -22.17
C SER A 393 -44.99 -40.22 -21.38
N LYS A 394 -46.12 -39.62 -21.75
CA LYS A 394 -47.42 -39.96 -21.23
C LYS A 394 -48.10 -40.99 -22.16
N THR A 395 -49.03 -41.74 -21.61
CA THR A 395 -49.80 -42.80 -22.30
C THR A 395 -51.16 -42.29 -22.77
N VAL A 396 -51.62 -42.86 -23.87
CA VAL A 396 -53.01 -42.78 -24.36
C VAL A 396 -53.63 -44.22 -24.36
N LYS A 397 -54.75 -44.38 -23.71
CA LYS A 397 -55.50 -45.56 -23.79
C LYS A 397 -56.31 -45.59 -25.10
N VAL A 398 -56.11 -46.60 -25.90
CA VAL A 398 -56.86 -46.85 -27.15
C VAL A 398 -57.76 -48.05 -26.95
N THR A 399 -59.08 -47.85 -27.03
CA THR A 399 -60.10 -48.86 -26.74
C THR A 399 -60.86 -49.25 -28.02
N ALA A 400 -61.00 -50.54 -28.25
CA ALA A 400 -61.76 -51.09 -29.37
C ALA A 400 -63.32 -50.85 -29.23
N LEU A 401 -64.00 -50.33 -30.27
CA LEU A 401 -65.36 -49.99 -30.27
C LEU A 401 -66.11 -50.87 -31.28
N LYS A 402 -65.67 -51.06 -32.51
CA LYS A 402 -66.25 -51.76 -33.60
C LYS A 402 -65.18 -52.44 -34.48
N LYS A 403 -65.47 -53.54 -35.10
CA LYS A 403 -64.63 -54.21 -36.11
C LYS A 403 -64.19 -53.24 -37.20
N GLY A 404 -62.88 -53.30 -37.57
CA GLY A 404 -62.30 -52.43 -38.60
C GLY A 404 -60.89 -51.97 -38.24
N SER A 405 -60.32 -51.09 -38.99
CA SER A 405 -58.95 -50.52 -38.75
C SER A 405 -59.02 -49.00 -38.64
N SER A 406 -58.24 -48.46 -37.71
CA SER A 406 -58.01 -47.01 -37.53
C SER A 406 -56.56 -46.67 -37.37
N ASN A 407 -56.12 -45.59 -37.93
CA ASN A 407 -54.77 -45.00 -37.76
C ASN A 407 -54.77 -43.98 -36.63
N ILE A 408 -53.94 -44.21 -35.60
CA ILE A 408 -53.71 -43.29 -34.51
C ILE A 408 -52.38 -42.55 -34.81
N LYS A 409 -52.46 -41.28 -35.11
CA LYS A 409 -51.28 -40.44 -35.43
C LYS A 409 -50.89 -39.57 -34.23
N PHE A 410 -49.65 -39.66 -33.80
CA PHE A 410 -49.01 -38.88 -32.76
C PHE A 410 -48.13 -37.81 -33.41
N THR A 411 -48.43 -36.53 -33.26
CA THR A 411 -47.73 -35.44 -33.90
C THR A 411 -47.16 -34.47 -32.85
N ALA A 412 -45.89 -34.12 -32.94
CA ALA A 412 -45.29 -33.10 -32.07
C ALA A 412 -46.01 -31.74 -32.30
N ALA A 413 -46.45 -31.13 -31.21
CA ALA A 413 -47.19 -29.86 -31.24
C ALA A 413 -46.24 -28.61 -31.23
N ASP A 414 -44.96 -28.75 -31.58
CA ASP A 414 -43.94 -27.69 -31.57
C ASP A 414 -43.73 -27.04 -32.97
N GLY A 415 -44.59 -27.38 -33.92
CA GLY A 415 -44.49 -26.91 -35.32
C GLY A 415 -43.39 -27.62 -36.14
N SER A 416 -42.74 -28.68 -35.62
CA SER A 416 -41.79 -29.51 -36.37
C SER A 416 -42.42 -30.40 -37.41
N ARG A 417 -43.75 -30.63 -37.29
CA ARG A 417 -44.53 -31.61 -38.07
C ARG A 417 -44.05 -33.06 -37.95
N LYS A 418 -43.16 -33.36 -37.01
CA LYS A 418 -42.69 -34.72 -36.77
C LYS A 418 -43.80 -35.56 -36.18
N SER A 419 -44.05 -36.76 -36.73
CA SER A 419 -45.13 -37.63 -36.32
C SER A 419 -44.78 -39.12 -36.47
N THR A 420 -45.56 -39.95 -35.79
CA THR A 420 -45.57 -41.41 -35.98
C THR A 420 -47.02 -41.90 -35.97
N THR A 421 -47.30 -42.97 -36.68
CA THR A 421 -48.65 -43.55 -36.80
C THR A 421 -48.60 -44.97 -36.36
N VAL A 422 -49.69 -45.41 -35.63
CA VAL A 422 -49.97 -46.79 -35.24
C VAL A 422 -51.27 -47.18 -35.87
N LYS A 423 -51.29 -48.28 -36.67
CA LYS A 423 -52.47 -48.86 -37.20
C LYS A 423 -53.04 -49.80 -36.13
N VAL A 424 -54.28 -49.57 -35.75
CA VAL A 424 -55.05 -50.42 -34.79
C VAL A 424 -56.11 -51.12 -35.52
N THR A 425 -56.08 -52.45 -35.52
CA THR A 425 -57.10 -53.33 -36.15
C THR A 425 -57.94 -54.06 -35.09
N VAL A 426 -59.24 -53.95 -35.14
CA VAL A 426 -60.22 -54.63 -34.28
C VAL A 426 -60.79 -55.83 -35.08
N LYS A 427 -60.56 -57.06 -34.60
CA LYS A 427 -60.91 -58.27 -35.35
C LYS A 427 -62.39 -58.73 -35.17
N LYS A 428 -62.95 -58.54 -33.97
CA LYS A 428 -64.34 -58.90 -33.62
C LYS A 428 -65.07 -57.78 -32.91
#